data_fadc689dc3bbdc358905f3cef1973f50
#
_entry.id   fadc689dc3bbdc358905f3cef1973f50
#
_cell.length_a   1.000
_cell.length_b   1.000
_cell.length_c   1.000
_cell.angle_alpha   90.00
_cell.angle_beta   90.00
_cell.angle_gamma   90.00
#
_symmetry.space_group_name_H-M   'P 1'
#
loop_
_entity.id
_entity.type
_entity.pdbx_description
1 polymer ?
#
loop_
_entity_poly.entity_id
_entity_poly.type
_entity_poly.pdbx_seq_one_letter_code
_entity_poly.pdbx_strand_id
1 'polypeptide(L)'
;MFKAELIGNLGADAEVKEANGSKFIAMRVAHTDKWTDDAGNVHESTQWIDVTMSDPESKILPYLRQGVKIFARGNAAIRVYSSPTLKKMVGGLTIRATEVELCGGSTDDVPRQLINPEDGSIHQVTKYYWCEADTKGVKKDEYRVLVDQKGREFAQNKQGFVVPKEVLNQPEESQQ
;
A
#
# COMPACT_ATOMS: atom_id res chain seq x y z
N MET A 1 20.17 25.44 0.05
CA MET A 1 19.45 24.28 0.65
C MET A 1 18.78 23.54 -0.49
N PHE A 2 19.07 22.22 -0.67
CA PHE A 2 18.44 21.42 -1.72
C PHE A 2 17.37 20.54 -1.06
N LYS A 3 16.10 20.87 -1.30
CA LYS A 3 14.93 20.12 -0.83
C LYS A 3 14.18 19.53 -2.00
N ALA A 4 13.52 18.41 -1.77
CA ALA A 4 12.62 17.80 -2.73
C ALA A 4 11.34 17.33 -2.06
N GLU A 5 10.28 17.27 -2.85
CA GLU A 5 9.01 16.66 -2.56
C GLU A 5 8.80 15.53 -3.57
N LEU A 6 8.27 14.43 -3.10
CA LEU A 6 8.09 13.22 -3.88
C LEU A 6 6.73 12.61 -3.56
N ILE A 7 5.98 12.26 -4.60
CA ILE A 7 4.83 11.36 -4.51
C ILE A 7 5.16 10.13 -5.34
N GLY A 8 5.02 8.95 -4.74
CA GLY A 8 5.31 7.69 -5.43
C GLY A 8 4.85 6.48 -4.64
N ASN A 9 5.00 5.31 -5.24
CA ASN A 9 4.60 4.05 -4.61
C ASN A 9 5.82 3.33 -4.05
N LEU A 10 5.67 2.71 -2.88
CA LEU A 10 6.71 1.86 -2.30
C LEU A 10 6.96 0.63 -3.16
N GLY A 11 8.21 0.38 -3.52
CA GLY A 11 8.61 -0.80 -4.30
C GLY A 11 8.76 -2.06 -3.47
N ALA A 12 8.92 -1.90 -2.16
CA ALA A 12 8.98 -2.96 -1.15
C ALA A 12 8.50 -2.40 0.20
N ASP A 13 8.25 -3.28 1.17
CA ASP A 13 8.00 -2.87 2.54
C ASP A 13 9.15 -2.03 3.07
N ALA A 14 8.83 -1.00 3.86
CA ALA A 14 9.86 -0.20 4.53
C ALA A 14 10.58 -1.02 5.61
N GLU A 15 11.87 -0.82 5.74
CA GLU A 15 12.73 -1.55 6.68
C GLU A 15 13.45 -0.59 7.63
N VAL A 16 13.60 -1.02 8.88
CA VAL A 16 14.52 -0.33 9.81
C VAL A 16 15.94 -0.79 9.52
N LYS A 17 16.80 0.15 9.19
CA LYS A 17 18.25 -0.07 8.97
C LYS A 17 19.06 0.69 9.99
N GLU A 18 20.30 0.24 10.18
CA GLU A 18 21.27 0.89 11.03
C GLU A 18 22.53 1.24 10.23
N ALA A 19 22.98 2.48 10.40
CA ALA A 19 24.26 2.92 9.87
C ALA A 19 24.89 3.94 10.84
N ASN A 20 26.20 3.80 11.08
CA ASN A 20 26.96 4.67 11.97
C ASN A 20 26.33 4.81 13.37
N GLY A 21 25.77 3.72 13.91
CA GLY A 21 25.14 3.70 15.24
C GLY A 21 23.78 4.40 15.31
N SER A 22 23.20 4.81 14.18
CA SER A 22 21.88 5.42 14.10
C SER A 22 20.92 4.54 13.31
N LYS A 23 19.72 4.32 13.88
CA LYS A 23 18.62 3.59 13.21
C LYS A 23 17.76 4.56 12.43
N PHE A 24 17.25 4.11 11.30
CA PHE A 24 16.38 4.88 10.43
C PHE A 24 15.48 3.94 9.61
N ILE A 25 14.32 4.45 9.17
CA ILE A 25 13.48 3.74 8.21
C ILE A 25 13.99 4.01 6.80
N ALA A 26 14.22 2.94 6.03
CA ALA A 26 14.61 2.99 4.63
C ALA A 26 13.46 2.57 3.74
N MET A 27 13.21 3.35 2.71
CA MET A 27 12.14 3.14 1.73
C MET A 27 12.70 3.29 0.32
N ARG A 28 12.24 2.45 -0.61
CA ARG A 28 12.48 2.61 -2.03
C ARG A 28 11.20 2.98 -2.74
N VAL A 29 11.15 4.15 -3.34
CA VAL A 29 9.95 4.75 -3.89
C VAL A 29 10.07 4.86 -5.40
N ALA A 30 9.05 4.40 -6.11
CA ALA A 30 8.88 4.56 -7.55
C ALA A 30 8.01 5.78 -7.83
N HIS A 31 8.55 6.77 -8.54
CA HIS A 31 7.80 7.86 -9.13
C HIS A 31 7.68 7.61 -10.63
N THR A 32 6.46 7.62 -11.14
CA THR A 32 6.19 7.35 -12.55
C THR A 32 5.52 8.56 -13.19
N ASP A 33 6.19 9.12 -14.18
CA ASP A 33 5.66 10.16 -15.05
C ASP A 33 5.05 9.53 -16.31
N LYS A 34 3.90 10.05 -16.71
CA LYS A 34 3.23 9.66 -17.97
C LYS A 34 2.99 10.94 -18.78
N TRP A 35 3.38 10.89 -20.05
CA TRP A 35 3.11 11.99 -20.98
C TRP A 35 2.73 11.45 -22.35
N THR A 36 2.02 12.27 -23.11
CA THR A 36 1.63 11.93 -24.49
C THR A 36 2.41 12.83 -25.43
N ASP A 37 3.01 12.24 -26.45
CA ASP A 37 3.71 13.00 -27.49
C ASP A 37 2.73 13.63 -28.51
N ASP A 38 3.27 14.46 -29.40
CA ASP A 38 2.48 15.16 -30.42
C ASP A 38 1.82 14.18 -31.43
N ALA A 39 2.29 12.96 -31.52
CA ALA A 39 1.73 11.90 -32.37
C ALA A 39 0.63 11.09 -31.64
N GLY A 40 0.34 11.40 -30.36
CA GLY A 40 -0.68 10.73 -29.55
C GLY A 40 -0.20 9.46 -28.86
N ASN A 41 1.11 9.16 -28.88
CA ASN A 41 1.66 8.00 -28.17
C ASN A 41 1.85 8.33 -26.69
N VAL A 42 1.47 7.39 -25.82
CA VAL A 42 1.67 7.50 -24.38
C VAL A 42 3.05 6.95 -24.02
N HIS A 43 3.84 7.76 -23.35
CA HIS A 43 5.13 7.42 -22.78
C HIS A 43 5.05 7.34 -21.27
N GLU A 44 5.88 6.49 -20.69
CA GLU A 44 5.98 6.30 -19.25
C GLU A 44 7.45 6.21 -18.83
N SER A 45 7.82 6.92 -17.76
CA SER A 45 9.16 6.87 -17.19
C SER A 45 9.06 6.69 -15.69
N THR A 46 9.71 5.65 -15.17
CA THR A 46 9.75 5.39 -13.73
C THR A 46 11.13 5.68 -13.18
N GLN A 47 11.17 6.52 -12.16
CA GLN A 47 12.36 6.86 -11.40
C GLN A 47 12.29 6.21 -10.02
N TRP A 48 13.42 5.62 -9.60
CA TRP A 48 13.55 5.02 -8.28
C TRP A 48 14.33 5.93 -7.36
N ILE A 49 13.70 6.31 -6.24
CA ILE A 49 14.25 7.24 -5.26
C ILE A 49 14.39 6.52 -3.91
N ASP A 50 15.57 6.65 -3.30
CA ASP A 50 15.80 6.15 -1.95
C ASP A 50 15.36 7.22 -0.95
N VAL A 51 14.42 6.89 -0.07
CA VAL A 51 13.92 7.80 0.97
C VAL A 51 14.30 7.22 2.34
N THR A 52 14.81 8.06 3.23
CA THR A 52 15.15 7.68 4.61
C THR A 52 14.46 8.59 5.60
N MET A 53 13.97 8.05 6.71
CA MET A 53 13.35 8.80 7.81
C MET A 53 14.04 8.42 9.13
N SER A 54 14.41 9.42 9.91
CA SER A 54 15.26 9.23 11.12
C SER A 54 14.50 8.69 12.34
N ASP A 55 13.17 8.54 12.27
CA ASP A 55 12.36 8.01 13.36
C ASP A 55 12.05 6.51 13.13
N PRO A 56 12.85 5.59 13.69
CA PRO A 56 12.67 4.15 13.49
C PRO A 56 11.45 3.58 14.21
N GLU A 57 10.89 4.30 15.19
CA GLU A 57 9.74 3.89 15.99
C GLU A 57 8.44 4.58 15.53
N SER A 58 8.47 5.20 14.37
CA SER A 58 7.33 5.92 13.82
C SER A 58 6.11 5.02 13.66
N LYS A 59 4.97 5.50 14.14
CA LYS A 59 3.68 4.81 14.04
C LYS A 59 3.23 4.53 12.60
N ILE A 60 3.82 5.21 11.62
CA ILE A 60 3.52 5.01 10.20
C ILE A 60 4.19 3.73 9.65
N LEU A 61 5.26 3.22 10.27
CA LEU A 61 6.05 2.09 9.78
C LEU A 61 5.21 0.85 9.41
N PRO A 62 4.23 0.40 10.21
CA PRO A 62 3.41 -0.78 9.87
C PRO A 62 2.59 -0.61 8.59
N TYR A 63 2.34 0.63 8.18
CA TYR A 63 1.55 0.97 6.99
C TYR A 63 2.40 1.23 5.75
N LEU A 64 3.73 1.31 5.87
CA LEU A 64 4.67 1.53 4.77
C LEU A 64 4.96 0.20 4.06
N ARG A 65 3.94 -0.35 3.40
CA ARG A 65 4.00 -1.63 2.68
C ARG A 65 4.21 -1.44 1.19
N GLN A 66 4.69 -2.48 0.53
CA GLN A 66 4.83 -2.50 -0.93
C GLN A 66 3.55 -2.06 -1.62
N GLY A 67 3.68 -1.19 -2.62
CA GLY A 67 2.56 -0.66 -3.40
C GLY A 67 1.85 0.55 -2.78
N VAL A 68 2.05 0.83 -1.49
CA VAL A 68 1.44 2.00 -0.84
C VAL A 68 2.00 3.28 -1.42
N LYS A 69 1.12 4.23 -1.74
CA LYS A 69 1.49 5.57 -2.22
C LYS A 69 1.80 6.46 -1.03
N ILE A 70 2.94 7.13 -1.08
CA ILE A 70 3.38 8.07 -0.06
C ILE A 70 3.72 9.43 -0.65
N PHE A 71 3.58 10.47 0.15
CA PHE A 71 4.23 11.75 0.00
C PHE A 71 5.45 11.78 0.92
N ALA A 72 6.59 12.25 0.41
CA ALA A 72 7.80 12.45 1.20
C ALA A 72 8.40 13.83 0.89
N ARG A 73 8.75 14.57 1.93
CA ARG A 73 9.43 15.86 1.83
C ARG A 73 10.70 15.85 2.65
N GLY A 74 11.80 16.37 2.12
CA GLY A 74 13.03 16.44 2.90
C GLY A 74 14.21 17.01 2.14
N ASN A 75 15.40 16.79 2.72
CA ASN A 75 16.66 17.18 2.11
C ASN A 75 17.06 16.19 1.02
N ALA A 76 17.29 16.68 -0.18
CA ALA A 76 17.67 15.85 -1.31
C ALA A 76 19.19 15.83 -1.49
N ALA A 77 19.71 14.71 -1.95
CA ALA A 77 21.12 14.55 -2.33
C ALA A 77 21.23 13.60 -3.52
N ILE A 78 22.11 13.93 -4.44
CA ILE A 78 22.51 13.02 -5.53
C ILE A 78 23.69 12.21 -5.03
N ARG A 79 23.60 10.89 -5.20
CA ARG A 79 24.70 9.96 -4.91
C ARG A 79 25.09 9.24 -6.18
N VAL A 80 26.40 9.06 -6.35
CA VAL A 80 26.93 8.24 -7.43
C VAL A 80 27.42 6.93 -6.81
N TYR A 81 26.96 5.81 -7.32
CA TYR A 81 27.34 4.50 -6.85
C TYR A 81 27.58 3.52 -7.99
N SER A 82 28.40 2.50 -7.75
CA SER A 82 28.62 1.44 -8.71
C SER A 82 27.42 0.48 -8.67
N SER A 83 26.75 0.34 -9.81
CA SER A 83 25.66 -0.64 -9.95
C SER A 83 26.25 -2.00 -10.30
N PRO A 84 26.10 -3.03 -9.45
CA PRO A 84 26.56 -4.38 -9.76
C PRO A 84 25.85 -4.99 -10.99
N THR A 85 24.58 -4.64 -11.17
CA THR A 85 23.77 -5.12 -12.30
C THR A 85 24.18 -4.49 -13.62
N LEU A 86 24.39 -3.17 -13.63
CA LEU A 86 24.74 -2.42 -14.86
C LEU A 86 26.25 -2.35 -15.09
N LYS A 87 27.08 -2.78 -14.13
CA LYS A 87 28.54 -2.73 -14.16
C LYS A 87 29.09 -1.33 -14.51
N LYS A 88 28.38 -0.28 -14.10
CA LYS A 88 28.75 1.12 -14.33
C LYS A 88 28.36 2.00 -13.12
N MET A 89 28.93 3.19 -13.09
CA MET A 89 28.55 4.22 -12.14
C MET A 89 27.18 4.77 -12.52
N VAL A 90 26.26 4.84 -11.57
CA VAL A 90 24.90 5.39 -11.70
C VAL A 90 24.66 6.48 -10.71
N GLY A 91 23.97 7.53 -11.13
CA GLY A 91 23.44 8.55 -10.23
C GLY A 91 22.11 8.07 -9.62
N GLY A 92 21.96 8.25 -8.32
CA GLY A 92 20.72 8.02 -7.61
C GLY A 92 20.32 9.24 -6.79
N LEU A 93 19.01 9.52 -6.73
CA LEU A 93 18.45 10.54 -5.85
C LEU A 93 18.13 9.90 -4.50
N THR A 94 18.55 10.55 -3.43
CA THR A 94 18.19 10.18 -2.06
C THR A 94 17.51 11.36 -1.40
N ILE A 95 16.41 11.10 -0.68
CA ILE A 95 15.70 12.09 0.13
C ILE A 95 15.80 11.67 1.59
N ARG A 96 16.42 12.52 2.42
CA ARG A 96 16.32 12.39 3.88
C ARG A 96 15.04 13.13 4.29
N ALA A 97 13.98 12.36 4.48
CA ALA A 97 12.67 12.89 4.76
C ALA A 97 12.59 13.50 6.17
N THR A 98 12.01 14.68 6.24
CA THR A 98 11.54 15.34 7.46
C THR A 98 10.06 15.10 7.68
N GLU A 99 9.36 14.69 6.63
CA GLU A 99 7.93 14.42 6.62
C GLU A 99 7.64 13.27 5.65
N VAL A 100 6.85 12.31 6.09
CA VAL A 100 6.32 11.22 5.28
C VAL A 100 4.86 11.04 5.62
N GLU A 101 4.00 11.06 4.61
CA GLU A 101 2.56 10.89 4.74
C GLU A 101 2.07 9.77 3.81
N LEU A 102 1.03 9.07 4.24
CA LEU A 102 0.33 8.12 3.38
C LEU A 102 -0.58 8.89 2.43
N CYS A 103 -0.30 8.82 1.13
CA CYS A 103 -1.13 9.43 0.10
C CYS A 103 -2.21 8.48 -0.37
N GLY A 104 -3.39 8.66 0.16
CA GLY A 104 -4.50 7.76 -0.05
C GLY A 104 -4.37 6.56 0.87
N GLY A 105 -5.42 6.25 1.58
CA GLY A 105 -5.59 4.89 2.05
C GLY A 105 -5.34 3.99 0.85
N SER A 106 -4.77 2.82 1.08
CA SER A 106 -4.81 1.77 0.08
C SER A 106 -6.12 1.95 -0.66
N THR A 107 -6.06 2.23 -1.95
CA THR A 107 -7.12 1.82 -2.81
C THR A 107 -7.03 0.31 -2.88
N ASP A 108 -7.19 -0.38 -1.74
CA ASP A 108 -7.90 -1.60 -1.79
C ASP A 108 -9.08 -1.27 -2.66
N ASP A 109 -9.28 -2.01 -3.74
CA ASP A 109 -10.48 -1.92 -4.57
C ASP A 109 -11.69 -2.24 -3.69
N VAL A 110 -11.96 -1.32 -2.74
CA VAL A 110 -13.15 -1.40 -1.90
C VAL A 110 -14.29 -0.99 -2.79
N PRO A 111 -15.14 -1.91 -3.18
CA PRO A 111 -16.25 -1.57 -4.01
C PRO A 111 -17.10 -0.54 -3.27
N ARG A 112 -17.49 0.53 -3.95
CA ARG A 112 -18.42 1.53 -3.39
C ARG A 112 -19.81 0.93 -3.17
N GLN A 113 -20.11 -0.15 -3.88
CA GLN A 113 -21.35 -0.90 -3.83
C GLN A 113 -21.01 -2.39 -3.79
N LEU A 114 -21.82 -3.15 -3.09
CA LEU A 114 -21.80 -4.61 -3.12
C LEU A 114 -23.18 -5.15 -3.49
N ILE A 115 -23.21 -6.32 -4.08
CA ILE A 115 -24.45 -7.07 -4.33
C ILE A 115 -24.54 -8.13 -3.24
N ASN A 116 -25.64 -8.12 -2.49
CA ASN A 116 -25.92 -9.18 -1.54
C ASN A 116 -26.18 -10.49 -2.30
N PRO A 117 -25.40 -11.55 -2.06
CA PRO A 117 -25.56 -12.81 -2.79
C PRO A 117 -26.85 -13.55 -2.47
N GLU A 118 -27.53 -13.24 -1.36
CA GLU A 118 -28.76 -13.93 -0.95
C GLU A 118 -30.00 -13.42 -1.70
N ASP A 119 -30.11 -12.10 -1.89
CA ASP A 119 -31.30 -11.48 -2.43
C ASP A 119 -31.05 -10.61 -3.68
N GLY A 120 -29.79 -10.49 -4.11
CA GLY A 120 -29.39 -9.66 -5.25
C GLY A 120 -29.50 -8.16 -5.00
N SER A 121 -29.79 -7.71 -3.78
CA SER A 121 -29.91 -6.28 -3.47
C SER A 121 -28.57 -5.56 -3.51
N ILE A 122 -28.60 -4.29 -3.98
CA ILE A 122 -27.40 -3.45 -4.06
C ILE A 122 -27.30 -2.61 -2.79
N HIS A 123 -26.14 -2.69 -2.14
CA HIS A 123 -25.83 -1.95 -0.92
C HIS A 123 -24.67 -0.98 -1.14
N GLN A 124 -24.79 0.23 -0.59
CA GLN A 124 -23.66 1.18 -0.57
C GLN A 124 -22.72 0.81 0.58
N VAL A 125 -21.43 0.68 0.27
CA VAL A 125 -20.38 0.44 1.28
C VAL A 125 -20.00 1.77 1.90
N THR A 126 -20.10 1.86 3.23
CA THR A 126 -19.77 3.08 3.99
C THR A 126 -18.41 3.00 4.68
N LYS A 127 -18.00 1.81 5.07
CA LYS A 127 -16.69 1.54 5.68
C LYS A 127 -16.29 0.09 5.47
N TYR A 128 -15.02 -0.20 5.70
CA TYR A 128 -14.49 -1.57 5.69
C TYR A 128 -13.42 -1.73 6.75
N TYR A 129 -13.12 -2.96 7.11
CA TYR A 129 -12.00 -3.33 7.95
C TYR A 129 -11.53 -4.76 7.63
N TRP A 130 -10.29 -5.07 7.94
CA TRP A 130 -9.77 -6.42 7.83
C TRP A 130 -10.20 -7.27 9.01
N CYS A 131 -10.47 -8.53 8.78
CA CYS A 131 -10.81 -9.47 9.86
C CYS A 131 -9.57 -9.70 10.74
N GLU A 132 -9.65 -9.34 12.02
CA GLU A 132 -8.52 -9.38 12.95
C GLU A 132 -8.33 -10.73 13.66
N ALA A 133 -9.33 -11.60 13.60
CA ALA A 133 -9.33 -12.87 14.33
C ALA A 133 -9.49 -14.07 13.41
N ASP A 134 -8.81 -15.17 13.74
CA ASP A 134 -9.12 -16.48 13.22
C ASP A 134 -10.55 -16.87 13.65
N THR A 135 -11.51 -16.56 12.80
CA THR A 135 -12.88 -17.06 12.96
C THR A 135 -12.92 -18.38 12.20
N LYS A 136 -13.23 -19.49 12.88
CA LYS A 136 -13.31 -20.85 12.41
C LYS A 136 -13.11 -21.02 10.88
N GLY A 137 -11.87 -21.37 10.45
CA GLY A 137 -11.54 -21.61 9.06
C GLY A 137 -11.14 -20.38 8.23
N VAL A 138 -11.29 -19.17 8.75
CA VAL A 138 -10.87 -17.92 8.11
C VAL A 138 -9.59 -17.43 8.76
N LYS A 139 -8.50 -17.40 8.01
CA LYS A 139 -7.23 -16.85 8.51
C LYS A 139 -7.33 -15.34 8.59
N LYS A 140 -6.66 -14.78 9.61
CA LYS A 140 -6.41 -13.36 9.71
C LYS A 140 -5.95 -12.80 8.36
N ASP A 141 -6.50 -11.65 7.95
CA ASP A 141 -6.20 -10.94 6.71
C ASP A 141 -6.62 -11.66 5.39
N GLU A 142 -7.37 -12.75 5.43
CA GLU A 142 -7.92 -13.39 4.22
C GLU A 142 -9.22 -12.75 3.75
N TYR A 143 -9.97 -12.14 4.67
CA TYR A 143 -11.24 -11.51 4.39
C TYR A 143 -11.26 -10.05 4.83
N ARG A 144 -11.89 -9.25 3.99
CA ARG A 144 -12.24 -7.87 4.27
C ARG A 144 -13.72 -7.81 4.61
N VAL A 145 -14.06 -7.13 5.70
CA VAL A 145 -15.44 -6.90 6.07
C VAL A 145 -15.90 -5.56 5.52
N LEU A 146 -16.93 -5.57 4.70
CA LEU A 146 -17.59 -4.39 4.14
C LEU A 146 -18.85 -4.12 4.95
N VAL A 147 -19.08 -2.86 5.31
CA VAL A 147 -20.24 -2.44 6.09
C VAL A 147 -21.13 -1.54 5.25
N ASP A 148 -22.41 -1.87 5.15
CA ASP A 148 -23.38 -1.08 4.41
C ASP A 148 -23.94 0.11 5.22
N GLN A 149 -24.81 0.92 4.59
CA GLN A 149 -25.46 2.07 5.20
C GLN A 149 -26.37 1.70 6.40
N LYS A 150 -26.83 0.44 6.47
CA LYS A 150 -27.67 -0.07 7.56
C LYS A 150 -26.85 -0.75 8.65
N GLY A 151 -25.50 -0.74 8.53
CA GLY A 151 -24.59 -1.40 9.45
C GLY A 151 -24.50 -2.91 9.29
N ARG A 152 -25.05 -3.49 8.22
CA ARG A 152 -24.90 -4.92 7.93
C ARG A 152 -23.49 -5.19 7.41
N GLU A 153 -22.92 -6.31 7.80
CA GLU A 153 -21.57 -6.70 7.52
C GLU A 153 -21.52 -7.84 6.50
N PHE A 154 -20.65 -7.68 5.52
CA PHE A 154 -20.41 -8.65 4.45
C PHE A 154 -18.92 -8.95 4.39
N ALA A 155 -18.56 -10.23 4.30
CA ALA A 155 -17.17 -10.63 4.14
C ALA A 155 -16.82 -10.76 2.67
N GLN A 156 -15.72 -10.15 2.24
CA GLN A 156 -15.19 -10.26 0.90
C GLN A 156 -13.82 -10.94 0.93
N ASN A 157 -13.67 -12.03 0.17
CA ASN A 157 -12.39 -12.70 0.04
C ASN A 157 -11.44 -11.98 -0.95
N LYS A 158 -10.20 -12.46 -1.07
CA LYS A 158 -9.19 -11.89 -1.98
C LYS A 158 -9.59 -11.97 -3.47
N GLN A 159 -10.48 -12.89 -3.85
CA GLN A 159 -11.00 -13.01 -5.22
C GLN A 159 -12.18 -12.06 -5.48
N GLY A 160 -12.63 -11.31 -4.48
CA GLY A 160 -13.73 -10.37 -4.60
C GLY A 160 -15.12 -10.97 -4.35
N PHE A 161 -15.22 -12.26 -4.02
CA PHE A 161 -16.51 -12.86 -3.66
C PHE A 161 -16.99 -12.31 -2.32
N VAL A 162 -18.28 -11.97 -2.28
CA VAL A 162 -18.94 -11.39 -1.11
C VAL A 162 -19.91 -12.42 -0.53
N VAL A 163 -19.86 -12.60 0.77
CA VAL A 163 -20.81 -13.44 1.53
C VAL A 163 -21.29 -12.67 2.76
N PRO A 164 -22.51 -12.89 3.26
CA PRO A 164 -22.92 -12.36 4.57
C PRO A 164 -21.96 -12.85 5.65
N LYS A 165 -21.59 -11.96 6.59
CA LYS A 165 -20.60 -12.30 7.63
C LYS A 165 -21.05 -13.47 8.50
N GLU A 166 -22.35 -13.61 8.69
CA GLU A 166 -22.97 -14.70 9.47
C GLU A 166 -22.65 -16.08 8.90
N VAL A 167 -22.46 -16.19 7.58
CA VAL A 167 -22.10 -17.45 6.90
C VAL A 167 -20.72 -17.94 7.34
N LEU A 168 -19.78 -17.04 7.64
CA LEU A 168 -18.45 -17.40 8.11
C LEU A 168 -18.45 -17.99 9.52
N ASN A 169 -19.52 -17.78 10.28
CA ASN A 169 -19.63 -18.28 11.66
C ASN A 169 -20.38 -19.61 11.76
N GLN A 170 -20.85 -20.15 10.63
CA GLN A 170 -21.53 -21.47 10.64
C GLN A 170 -20.48 -22.59 10.76
N PRO A 171 -20.68 -23.60 11.63
CA PRO A 171 -19.83 -24.77 11.65
C PRO A 171 -19.98 -25.50 10.31
N GLU A 172 -18.86 -25.94 9.73
CA GLU A 172 -18.89 -26.85 8.58
C GLU A 172 -19.75 -28.05 8.97
N GLU A 173 -20.93 -28.16 8.36
CA GLU A 173 -21.70 -29.42 8.38
C GLU A 173 -20.82 -30.44 7.66
N SER A 174 -20.31 -31.38 8.44
CA SER A 174 -19.57 -32.53 7.96
C SER A 174 -20.42 -33.22 6.88
N GLN A 175 -20.01 -33.06 5.63
CA GLN A 175 -20.55 -33.89 4.56
C GLN A 175 -20.09 -35.34 4.85
N GLN A 176 -21.02 -36.11 5.33
CA GLN A 176 -20.91 -37.59 5.39
C GLN A 176 -21.04 -38.16 3.98
#